data_f5fef7527b18c96d31478907f76910bf
#
_entry.id   f5fef7527b18c96d31478907f76910bf
#
_cell.length_a   1.000
_cell.length_b   1.000
_cell.length_c   1.000
_cell.angle_alpha   90.00
_cell.angle_beta   90.00
_cell.angle_gamma   90.00
#
_symmetry.space_group_name_H-M   'P 1'
#
loop_
_entity.id
_entity.type
_entity.pdbx_description
1 polymer ?
#
loop_
_entity_poly.entity_id
_entity_poly.type
_entity_poly.pdbx_seq_one_letter_code
_entity_poly.pdbx_strand_id
1 'polypeptide(L)'
;MENSLIQKRKKKKPIAETIFIVLMLAYPILHFLIFWGIVNVSSIMRTFQKFIAIENGQIVNRWEFVWFENYKTVWKSLSDENMKRIISNSVGYMIVSNFISLPLAILSSYFLFKKMFMAKWFRVIFFLPSIIPIVVLATVFRFQFDPVYGPIDSLLKSMNITPPNWFGLYPNSQRMLYVYCIWAGLGFNVLLLSGAIGRLPIDLFEYSKLEGTPMMKELFGIVIPLIWPTITTTFLLGLTSVFNVMLQPMMIMPNDAKTQTIAMRIYNSISNSDTSSRVEVITFGLLLSFLALPFILLARFILEKIFADVEF
;
A
#
# COMPACT_ATOMS: atom_id res chain seq x y z
N MET A 1 49.14 -33.52 -10.20
CA MET A 1 48.94 -34.03 -8.84
C MET A 1 49.26 -32.90 -7.91
N GLU A 2 48.28 -32.31 -7.32
CA GLU A 2 48.20 -31.85 -5.94
C GLU A 2 47.03 -30.87 -5.81
N ASN A 3 45.84 -31.44 -5.60
CA ASN A 3 44.64 -30.71 -5.22
C ASN A 3 44.79 -30.26 -3.77
N SER A 4 45.33 -29.07 -3.52
CA SER A 4 45.29 -28.45 -2.21
C SER A 4 43.92 -27.82 -2.00
N LEU A 5 43.05 -28.57 -1.34
CA LEU A 5 41.79 -28.10 -0.75
C LEU A 5 42.10 -26.94 0.19
N ILE A 6 41.90 -25.71 -0.28
CA ILE A 6 41.88 -24.52 0.57
C ILE A 6 40.59 -24.58 1.41
N GLN A 7 40.66 -25.33 2.53
CA GLN A 7 39.66 -25.17 3.59
C GLN A 7 39.74 -23.74 4.10
N LYS A 8 38.75 -22.89 3.68
CA LYS A 8 38.52 -21.59 4.30
C LYS A 8 38.24 -21.80 5.80
N ARG A 9 39.29 -21.74 6.62
CA ARG A 9 39.17 -21.67 8.09
C ARG A 9 38.26 -20.47 8.40
N LYS A 10 37.04 -20.72 8.87
CA LYS A 10 36.18 -19.67 9.45
C LYS A 10 36.97 -19.05 10.60
N LYS A 11 37.52 -17.86 10.38
CA LYS A 11 38.17 -17.08 11.46
C LYS A 11 37.09 -16.86 12.54
N LYS A 12 37.35 -17.36 13.75
CA LYS A 12 36.49 -17.06 14.90
C LYS A 12 36.47 -15.53 15.06
N LYS A 13 35.30 -14.94 15.01
CA LYS A 13 35.18 -13.51 15.24
C LYS A 13 35.69 -13.17 16.64
N PRO A 14 36.41 -12.05 16.82
CA PRO A 14 36.89 -11.64 18.15
C PRO A 14 35.68 -11.44 19.07
N ILE A 15 35.81 -11.83 20.34
CA ILE A 15 34.75 -11.78 21.35
C ILE A 15 34.16 -10.36 21.44
N ALA A 16 35.02 -9.34 21.35
CA ALA A 16 34.61 -7.94 21.35
C ALA A 16 33.63 -7.57 20.19
N GLU A 17 33.90 -8.10 18.99
CA GLU A 17 32.99 -7.92 17.83
C GLU A 17 31.64 -8.60 18.07
N THR A 18 31.64 -9.78 18.65
CA THR A 18 30.41 -10.52 18.97
C THR A 18 29.59 -9.78 20.04
N ILE A 19 30.26 -9.28 21.10
CA ILE A 19 29.60 -8.48 22.15
C ILE A 19 29.01 -7.21 21.55
N PHE A 20 29.73 -6.51 20.70
CA PHE A 20 29.25 -5.30 20.03
C PHE A 20 28.00 -5.59 19.19
N ILE A 21 28.01 -6.65 18.37
CA ILE A 21 26.85 -7.06 17.55
C ILE A 21 25.65 -7.39 18.43
N VAL A 22 25.85 -8.16 19.53
CA VAL A 22 24.77 -8.52 20.46
C VAL A 22 24.17 -7.29 21.11
N LEU A 23 24.98 -6.34 21.59
CA LEU A 23 24.48 -5.10 22.19
C LEU A 23 23.72 -4.23 21.19
N MET A 24 24.23 -4.12 19.96
CA MET A 24 23.55 -3.36 18.90
C MET A 24 22.21 -3.99 18.49
N LEU A 25 22.12 -5.32 18.47
CA LEU A 25 20.87 -6.02 18.12
C LEU A 25 19.92 -6.18 19.29
N ALA A 26 20.40 -6.12 20.54
CA ALA A 26 19.56 -6.31 21.73
C ALA A 26 18.42 -5.29 21.80
N TYR A 27 18.71 -4.00 21.57
CA TYR A 27 17.68 -2.97 21.60
C TYR A 27 16.56 -3.17 20.57
N PRO A 28 16.84 -3.31 19.26
CA PRO A 28 15.76 -3.51 18.27
C PRO A 28 15.02 -4.84 18.49
N ILE A 29 15.69 -5.90 18.95
CA ILE A 29 15.03 -7.18 19.26
C ILE A 29 14.09 -7.02 20.46
N LEU A 30 14.56 -6.43 21.55
CA LEU A 30 13.72 -6.18 22.73
C LEU A 30 12.55 -5.26 22.40
N HIS A 31 12.79 -4.19 21.66
CA HIS A 31 11.74 -3.29 21.19
C HIS A 31 10.69 -4.05 20.36
N PHE A 32 11.13 -4.88 19.42
CA PHE A 32 10.21 -5.70 18.63
C PHE A 32 9.41 -6.68 19.49
N LEU A 33 10.04 -7.40 20.41
CA LEU A 33 9.36 -8.37 21.27
C LEU A 33 8.32 -7.69 22.18
N ILE A 34 8.65 -6.53 22.75
CA ILE A 34 7.76 -5.81 23.68
C ILE A 34 6.63 -5.13 22.91
N PHE A 35 6.93 -4.28 21.95
CA PHE A 35 5.93 -3.42 21.31
C PHE A 35 5.18 -4.11 20.16
N TRP A 36 5.76 -5.10 19.53
CA TRP A 36 5.08 -5.87 18.51
C TRP A 36 4.62 -7.23 19.01
N GLY A 37 5.48 -8.01 19.65
CA GLY A 37 5.18 -9.37 20.08
C GLY A 37 4.06 -9.41 21.13
N ILE A 38 4.24 -8.74 22.26
CA ILE A 38 3.25 -8.74 23.36
C ILE A 38 1.91 -8.15 22.88
N VAL A 39 1.94 -7.04 22.15
CA VAL A 39 0.71 -6.37 21.68
C VAL A 39 -0.06 -7.25 20.70
N ASN A 40 0.61 -7.87 19.72
CA ASN A 40 -0.07 -8.72 18.74
C ASN A 40 -0.58 -10.03 19.37
N VAL A 41 0.20 -10.68 20.24
CA VAL A 41 -0.25 -11.87 20.96
C VAL A 41 -1.47 -11.54 21.82
N SER A 42 -1.44 -10.43 22.57
CA SER A 42 -2.57 -9.96 23.34
C SER A 42 -3.80 -9.68 22.48
N SER A 43 -3.63 -9.04 21.32
CA SER A 43 -4.72 -8.77 20.37
C SER A 43 -5.31 -10.06 19.82
N ILE A 44 -4.48 -11.03 19.43
CA ILE A 44 -4.93 -12.35 18.97
C ILE A 44 -5.71 -13.08 20.07
N MET A 45 -5.22 -13.07 21.31
CA MET A 45 -5.92 -13.68 22.44
C MET A 45 -7.31 -13.06 22.68
N ARG A 46 -7.43 -11.73 22.50
CA ARG A 46 -8.71 -11.02 22.63
C ARG A 46 -9.75 -11.46 21.58
N THR A 47 -9.35 -11.90 20.40
CA THR A 47 -10.29 -12.39 19.39
C THR A 47 -11.03 -13.66 19.78
N PHE A 48 -10.49 -14.41 20.74
CA PHE A 48 -11.12 -15.61 21.31
C PHE A 48 -11.93 -15.32 22.59
N GLN A 49 -12.01 -14.07 22.99
CA GLN A 49 -12.69 -13.62 24.21
C GLN A 49 -13.83 -12.67 23.85
N LYS A 50 -14.86 -12.66 24.71
CA LYS A 50 -15.96 -11.68 24.68
C LYS A 50 -15.92 -10.86 25.94
N PHE A 51 -16.12 -9.56 25.81
CA PHE A 51 -16.23 -8.67 26.94
C PHE A 51 -17.69 -8.57 27.38
N ILE A 52 -17.98 -8.90 28.63
CA ILE A 52 -19.29 -8.80 29.24
C ILE A 52 -19.25 -7.63 30.21
N ALA A 53 -19.90 -6.53 29.83
CA ALA A 53 -19.99 -5.34 30.67
C ALA A 53 -21.10 -5.45 31.75
N ILE A 54 -22.26 -6.01 31.36
CA ILE A 54 -23.45 -6.12 32.22
C ILE A 54 -24.01 -7.54 32.08
N GLU A 55 -24.28 -8.16 33.23
CA GLU A 55 -24.93 -9.46 33.33
C GLU A 55 -26.04 -9.39 34.37
N ASN A 56 -27.27 -9.77 34.04
CA ASN A 56 -28.43 -9.72 34.88
C ASN A 56 -28.68 -8.33 35.58
N GLY A 57 -28.35 -7.24 34.87
CA GLY A 57 -28.51 -5.87 35.36
C GLY A 57 -27.37 -5.39 36.29
N GLN A 58 -26.35 -6.19 36.52
CA GLN A 58 -25.16 -5.82 37.32
C GLN A 58 -23.96 -5.59 36.42
N ILE A 59 -23.11 -4.61 36.74
CA ILE A 59 -21.86 -4.33 36.05
C ILE A 59 -20.82 -5.37 36.46
N VAL A 60 -20.42 -6.25 35.55
CA VAL A 60 -19.52 -7.38 35.84
C VAL A 60 -18.10 -7.14 35.26
N ASN A 61 -17.98 -6.48 34.11
CA ASN A 61 -16.71 -6.15 33.46
C ASN A 61 -15.73 -7.33 33.37
N ARG A 62 -16.18 -8.47 32.88
CA ARG A 62 -15.34 -9.67 32.74
C ARG A 62 -15.07 -10.07 31.31
N TRP A 63 -13.97 -10.79 31.11
CA TRP A 63 -13.63 -11.44 29.84
C TRP A 63 -13.99 -12.92 29.92
N GLU A 64 -14.79 -13.38 28.97
CA GLU A 64 -15.17 -14.78 28.82
C GLU A 64 -14.56 -15.36 27.57
N PHE A 65 -14.07 -16.60 27.65
CA PHE A 65 -13.46 -17.28 26.54
C PHE A 65 -14.55 -17.94 25.67
N VAL A 66 -14.71 -17.46 24.43
CA VAL A 66 -15.79 -17.88 23.52
C VAL A 66 -15.28 -18.60 22.27
N TRP A 67 -14.00 -18.99 22.27
CA TRP A 67 -13.36 -19.69 21.16
C TRP A 67 -13.55 -18.96 19.82
N PHE A 68 -14.19 -19.60 18.84
CA PHE A 68 -14.36 -19.09 17.47
C PHE A 68 -15.70 -18.35 17.25
N GLU A 69 -16.45 -18.01 18.29
CA GLU A 69 -17.75 -17.35 18.15
C GLU A 69 -17.63 -15.98 17.49
N ASN A 70 -16.63 -15.19 17.87
CA ASN A 70 -16.35 -13.88 17.26
C ASN A 70 -16.05 -14.03 15.76
N TYR A 71 -15.30 -15.06 15.37
CA TYR A 71 -15.00 -15.34 13.96
C TYR A 71 -16.25 -15.73 13.17
N LYS A 72 -17.16 -16.51 13.75
CA LYS A 72 -18.46 -16.86 13.13
C LYS A 72 -19.33 -15.62 12.94
N THR A 73 -19.38 -14.74 13.92
CA THR A 73 -20.10 -13.47 13.85
C THR A 73 -19.55 -12.58 12.76
N VAL A 74 -18.24 -12.38 12.73
CA VAL A 74 -17.56 -11.59 11.70
C VAL A 74 -17.75 -12.22 10.32
N TRP A 75 -17.64 -13.53 10.18
CA TRP A 75 -17.89 -14.23 8.90
C TRP A 75 -19.29 -13.98 8.36
N LYS A 76 -20.30 -14.01 9.23
CA LYS A 76 -21.69 -13.68 8.85
C LYS A 76 -21.80 -12.21 8.42
N SER A 77 -21.12 -11.29 9.12
CA SER A 77 -21.16 -9.87 8.77
C SER A 77 -20.50 -9.55 7.41
N LEU A 78 -19.60 -10.41 6.89
CA LEU A 78 -19.06 -10.26 5.54
C LEU A 78 -20.15 -10.36 4.44
N SER A 79 -21.25 -10.98 4.73
CA SER A 79 -22.40 -11.09 3.81
C SER A 79 -23.27 -9.83 3.76
N ASP A 80 -23.10 -8.92 4.71
CA ASP A 80 -23.81 -7.64 4.75
C ASP A 80 -23.40 -6.73 3.58
N GLU A 81 -24.38 -6.04 3.01
CA GLU A 81 -24.17 -5.20 1.82
C GLU A 81 -23.19 -4.06 2.06
N ASN A 82 -23.24 -3.45 3.26
CA ASN A 82 -22.30 -2.41 3.64
C ASN A 82 -20.87 -2.95 3.74
N MET A 83 -20.70 -4.15 4.30
CA MET A 83 -19.39 -4.78 4.41
C MET A 83 -18.82 -5.16 3.05
N LYS A 84 -19.64 -5.73 2.16
CA LYS A 84 -19.25 -6.01 0.77
C LYS A 84 -18.78 -4.75 0.05
N ARG A 85 -19.45 -3.61 0.27
CA ARG A 85 -19.06 -2.32 -0.30
C ARG A 85 -17.71 -1.84 0.23
N ILE A 86 -17.49 -1.91 1.54
CA ILE A 86 -16.22 -1.55 2.18
C ILE A 86 -15.06 -2.38 1.62
N ILE A 87 -15.26 -3.69 1.49
CA ILE A 87 -14.28 -4.60 0.90
C ILE A 87 -14.06 -4.26 -0.58
N SER A 88 -15.12 -4.06 -1.35
CA SER A 88 -15.05 -3.69 -2.76
C SER A 88 -14.31 -2.37 -2.98
N ASN A 89 -14.56 -1.35 -2.15
CA ASN A 89 -13.82 -0.09 -2.19
C ASN A 89 -12.33 -0.32 -1.96
N SER A 90 -11.97 -1.08 -0.92
CA SER A 90 -10.57 -1.36 -0.59
C SER A 90 -9.86 -2.17 -1.69
N VAL A 91 -10.52 -3.18 -2.25
CA VAL A 91 -10.02 -3.94 -3.41
C VAL A 91 -9.90 -3.03 -4.64
N GLY A 92 -10.81 -2.08 -4.82
CA GLY A 92 -10.73 -1.08 -5.88
C GLY A 92 -9.45 -0.24 -5.81
N TYR A 93 -9.01 0.18 -4.63
CA TYR A 93 -7.71 0.87 -4.45
C TYR A 93 -6.52 -0.02 -4.83
N MET A 94 -6.57 -1.29 -4.47
CA MET A 94 -5.54 -2.27 -4.88
C MET A 94 -5.47 -2.41 -6.41
N ILE A 95 -6.62 -2.52 -7.06
CA ILE A 95 -6.71 -2.61 -8.54
C ILE A 95 -6.15 -1.34 -9.17
N VAL A 96 -6.56 -0.16 -8.70
CA VAL A 96 -6.08 1.13 -9.20
C VAL A 96 -4.57 1.28 -8.99
N SER A 97 -4.05 0.90 -7.83
CA SER A 97 -2.62 0.97 -7.54
C SER A 97 -1.80 0.09 -8.48
N ASN A 98 -2.19 -1.17 -8.67
CA ASN A 98 -1.40 -2.14 -9.41
C ASN A 98 -1.61 -2.08 -10.93
N PHE A 99 -2.83 -1.83 -11.38
CA PHE A 99 -3.16 -1.92 -12.81
C PHE A 99 -3.28 -0.55 -13.52
N ILE A 100 -3.28 0.55 -12.75
CA ILE A 100 -3.29 1.90 -13.33
C ILE A 100 -2.03 2.66 -12.90
N SER A 101 -1.80 2.83 -11.58
CA SER A 101 -0.69 3.66 -11.11
C SER A 101 0.68 3.04 -11.42
N LEU A 102 0.85 1.73 -11.25
CA LEU A 102 2.13 1.06 -11.52
C LEU A 102 2.52 1.10 -13.00
N PRO A 103 1.66 0.74 -13.99
CA PRO A 103 1.99 0.90 -15.39
C PRO A 103 2.29 2.34 -15.81
N LEU A 104 1.52 3.31 -15.30
CA LEU A 104 1.80 4.73 -15.53
C LEU A 104 3.17 5.15 -14.96
N ALA A 105 3.53 4.62 -13.79
CA ALA A 105 4.82 4.89 -13.18
C ALA A 105 5.98 4.26 -13.98
N ILE A 106 5.82 3.05 -14.49
CA ILE A 106 6.82 2.39 -15.37
C ILE A 106 7.06 3.24 -16.61
N LEU A 107 5.99 3.62 -17.32
CA LEU A 107 6.09 4.46 -18.51
C LEU A 107 6.74 5.81 -18.18
N SER A 108 6.26 6.50 -17.15
CA SER A 108 6.79 7.81 -16.75
C SER A 108 8.26 7.73 -16.38
N SER A 109 8.69 6.71 -15.63
CA SER A 109 10.07 6.52 -15.21
C SER A 109 11.00 6.28 -16.40
N TYR A 110 10.56 5.48 -17.35
CA TYR A 110 11.32 5.22 -18.58
C TYR A 110 11.47 6.48 -19.44
N PHE A 111 10.40 7.24 -19.64
CA PHE A 111 10.45 8.49 -20.40
C PHE A 111 11.31 9.56 -19.72
N LEU A 112 11.27 9.65 -18.39
CA LEU A 112 12.14 10.53 -17.64
C LEU A 112 13.62 10.12 -17.75
N PHE A 113 13.91 8.81 -17.78
CA PHE A 113 15.25 8.29 -17.98
C PHE A 113 15.80 8.63 -19.40
N LYS A 114 14.97 8.51 -20.43
CA LYS A 114 15.32 8.89 -21.82
C LYS A 114 15.51 10.39 -22.02
N LYS A 115 15.39 11.20 -20.96
CA LYS A 115 15.55 12.66 -21.01
C LYS A 115 14.67 13.33 -22.06
N MET A 116 13.42 12.90 -22.20
CA MET A 116 12.46 13.52 -23.11
C MET A 116 12.27 15.00 -22.83
N PHE A 117 11.64 15.70 -23.77
CA PHE A 117 11.33 17.12 -23.63
C PHE A 117 10.69 17.44 -22.28
N MET A 118 11.23 18.44 -21.57
CA MET A 118 10.81 18.86 -20.24
C MET A 118 10.91 17.79 -19.12
N ALA A 119 11.71 16.73 -19.26
CA ALA A 119 11.83 15.66 -18.25
C ALA A 119 12.13 16.18 -16.83
N LYS A 120 12.91 17.29 -16.71
CA LYS A 120 13.19 17.93 -15.41
C LYS A 120 11.92 18.47 -14.73
N TRP A 121 11.05 19.11 -15.49
CA TRP A 121 9.78 19.66 -15.02
C TRP A 121 8.79 18.55 -14.65
N PHE A 122 8.64 17.54 -15.50
CA PHE A 122 7.80 16.38 -15.19
C PHE A 122 8.26 15.66 -13.94
N ARG A 123 9.57 15.53 -13.72
CA ARG A 123 10.10 14.96 -12.47
C ARG A 123 9.61 15.74 -11.25
N VAL A 124 9.70 17.07 -11.26
CA VAL A 124 9.22 17.91 -10.16
C VAL A 124 7.71 17.75 -9.96
N ILE A 125 6.92 17.78 -11.04
CA ILE A 125 5.47 17.67 -10.98
C ILE A 125 5.03 16.32 -10.39
N PHE A 126 5.68 15.20 -10.77
CA PHE A 126 5.38 13.90 -10.20
C PHE A 126 5.79 13.76 -8.73
N PHE A 127 6.91 14.38 -8.35
CA PHE A 127 7.40 14.31 -6.97
C PHE A 127 6.67 15.22 -6.00
N LEU A 128 6.17 16.35 -6.47
CA LEU A 128 5.54 17.35 -5.62
C LEU A 128 4.44 16.77 -4.71
N PRO A 129 3.49 15.95 -5.21
CA PRO A 129 2.46 15.35 -4.36
C PRO A 129 3.02 14.44 -3.26
N SER A 130 4.14 13.74 -3.50
CA SER A 130 4.70 12.79 -2.54
C SER A 130 5.46 13.44 -1.38
N ILE A 131 5.80 14.72 -1.49
CA ILE A 131 6.50 15.49 -0.45
C ILE A 131 5.51 16.20 0.48
N ILE A 132 4.33 16.55 -0.04
CA ILE A 132 3.31 17.29 0.71
C ILE A 132 2.57 16.34 1.67
N PRO A 133 2.36 16.75 2.95
CA PRO A 133 1.58 15.95 3.88
C PRO A 133 0.18 15.64 3.34
N ILE A 134 -0.26 14.40 3.50
CA ILE A 134 -1.51 13.88 2.92
C ILE A 134 -2.74 14.74 3.27
N VAL A 135 -2.80 15.29 4.49
CA VAL A 135 -3.92 16.13 4.94
C VAL A 135 -4.01 17.40 4.10
N VAL A 136 -2.87 18.07 3.89
CA VAL A 136 -2.78 19.28 3.08
C VAL A 136 -3.11 18.97 1.62
N LEU A 137 -2.49 17.90 1.09
CA LEU A 137 -2.68 17.49 -0.30
C LEU A 137 -4.14 17.12 -0.60
N ALA A 138 -4.80 16.38 0.30
CA ALA A 138 -6.21 16.01 0.17
C ALA A 138 -7.13 17.24 0.20
N THR A 139 -6.82 18.19 1.08
CA THR A 139 -7.56 19.46 1.18
C THR A 139 -7.40 20.29 -0.10
N VAL A 140 -6.17 20.45 -0.59
CA VAL A 140 -5.90 21.15 -1.85
C VAL A 140 -6.60 20.48 -3.02
N PHE A 141 -6.54 19.14 -3.12
CA PHE A 141 -7.26 18.39 -4.16
C PHE A 141 -8.76 18.66 -4.13
N ARG A 142 -9.39 18.63 -2.95
CA ARG A 142 -10.80 18.90 -2.79
C ARG A 142 -11.16 20.32 -3.26
N PHE A 143 -10.35 21.31 -2.90
CA PHE A 143 -10.57 22.71 -3.32
C PHE A 143 -10.40 22.92 -4.82
N GLN A 144 -9.58 22.13 -5.52
CA GLN A 144 -9.46 22.23 -6.99
C GLN A 144 -10.80 21.99 -7.72
N PHE A 145 -11.65 21.15 -7.14
CA PHE A 145 -12.95 20.74 -7.69
C PHE A 145 -14.13 21.34 -6.91
N ASP A 146 -13.91 22.44 -6.17
CA ASP A 146 -15.00 23.11 -5.46
C ASP A 146 -15.93 23.81 -6.46
N PRO A 147 -17.29 23.64 -6.33
CA PRO A 147 -18.25 24.21 -7.29
C PRO A 147 -18.27 25.74 -7.36
N VAL A 148 -17.82 26.41 -6.29
CA VAL A 148 -17.87 27.88 -6.18
C VAL A 148 -16.51 28.52 -6.46
N TYR A 149 -15.45 27.99 -5.83
CA TYR A 149 -14.12 28.60 -5.85
C TYR A 149 -13.08 27.77 -6.61
N GLY A 150 -13.44 26.56 -7.05
CA GLY A 150 -12.49 25.63 -7.68
C GLY A 150 -12.03 26.10 -9.05
N PRO A 151 -10.71 26.14 -9.31
CA PRO A 151 -10.17 26.54 -10.61
C PRO A 151 -10.61 25.60 -11.74
N ILE A 152 -10.81 24.30 -11.47
CA ILE A 152 -11.25 23.33 -12.49
C ILE A 152 -12.71 23.59 -12.89
N ASP A 153 -13.58 23.82 -11.93
CA ASP A 153 -14.97 24.18 -12.20
C ASP A 153 -15.08 25.52 -12.93
N SER A 154 -14.28 26.52 -12.54
CA SER A 154 -14.22 27.81 -13.20
C SER A 154 -13.74 27.69 -14.65
N LEU A 155 -12.73 26.86 -14.91
CA LEU A 155 -12.24 26.59 -16.27
C LEU A 155 -13.31 25.93 -17.13
N LEU A 156 -13.98 24.89 -16.64
CA LEU A 156 -15.06 24.21 -17.37
C LEU A 156 -16.22 25.16 -17.69
N LYS A 157 -16.63 25.98 -16.72
CA LYS A 157 -17.66 27.01 -16.93
C LYS A 157 -17.25 28.01 -18.01
N SER A 158 -15.99 28.43 -18.06
CA SER A 158 -15.50 29.35 -19.11
C SER A 158 -15.51 28.71 -20.49
N MET A 159 -15.45 27.37 -20.58
CA MET A 159 -15.59 26.60 -21.81
C MET A 159 -17.07 26.25 -22.15
N ASN A 160 -18.04 26.79 -21.42
CA ASN A 160 -19.47 26.46 -21.52
C ASN A 160 -19.78 24.98 -21.23
N ILE A 161 -18.95 24.32 -20.42
CA ILE A 161 -19.19 22.96 -19.96
C ILE A 161 -19.72 23.02 -18.53
N THR A 162 -20.88 22.40 -18.28
CA THR A 162 -21.42 22.27 -16.91
C THR A 162 -20.57 21.28 -16.12
N PRO A 163 -19.88 21.71 -15.02
CA PRO A 163 -19.11 20.80 -14.21
C PRO A 163 -19.99 19.72 -13.59
N PRO A 164 -19.55 18.47 -13.54
CA PRO A 164 -20.27 17.44 -12.82
C PRO A 164 -20.15 17.65 -11.31
N ASN A 165 -21.06 17.06 -10.55
CA ASN A 165 -20.89 16.99 -9.10
C ASN A 165 -19.80 15.97 -8.75
N TRP A 166 -18.54 16.44 -8.65
CA TRP A 166 -17.35 15.62 -8.47
C TRP A 166 -17.42 14.77 -7.20
N PHE A 167 -17.80 15.37 -6.09
CA PHE A 167 -17.91 14.75 -4.77
C PHE A 167 -19.37 14.48 -4.38
N GLY A 168 -20.23 14.33 -5.37
CA GLY A 168 -21.62 13.98 -5.15
C GLY A 168 -21.82 12.57 -4.60
N LEU A 169 -23.00 12.01 -4.83
CA LEU A 169 -23.33 10.69 -4.35
C LEU A 169 -22.44 9.62 -4.99
N TYR A 170 -22.20 8.53 -4.21
CA TYR A 170 -21.59 7.29 -4.72
C TYR A 170 -22.28 6.84 -6.03
N PRO A 171 -21.56 6.45 -7.09
CA PRO A 171 -20.13 6.11 -7.13
C PRO A 171 -19.15 7.24 -7.53
N ASN A 172 -19.62 8.47 -7.81
CA ASN A 172 -18.74 9.55 -8.28
C ASN A 172 -17.72 9.96 -7.21
N SER A 173 -18.12 10.07 -5.95
CA SER A 173 -17.21 10.32 -4.83
C SER A 173 -16.06 9.28 -4.76
N GLN A 174 -16.38 8.01 -4.95
CA GLN A 174 -15.37 6.94 -4.95
C GLN A 174 -14.41 7.04 -6.15
N ARG A 175 -14.90 7.41 -7.33
CA ARG A 175 -14.05 7.63 -8.53
C ARG A 175 -13.05 8.75 -8.31
N MET A 176 -13.48 9.86 -7.70
CA MET A 176 -12.60 10.99 -7.39
C MET A 176 -11.52 10.61 -6.38
N LEU A 177 -11.83 9.75 -5.40
CA LEU A 177 -10.84 9.20 -4.49
C LEU A 177 -9.80 8.34 -5.23
N TYR A 178 -10.20 7.55 -6.22
CA TYR A 178 -9.26 6.81 -7.06
C TYR A 178 -8.36 7.73 -7.88
N VAL A 179 -8.92 8.79 -8.48
CA VAL A 179 -8.15 9.82 -9.22
C VAL A 179 -7.12 10.48 -8.30
N TYR A 180 -7.53 10.84 -7.08
CA TYR A 180 -6.60 11.36 -6.07
C TYR A 180 -5.45 10.37 -5.78
N CYS A 181 -5.77 9.10 -5.55
CA CYS A 181 -4.76 8.09 -5.22
C CYS A 181 -3.79 7.82 -6.37
N ILE A 182 -4.26 7.84 -7.62
CA ILE A 182 -3.39 7.75 -8.80
C ILE A 182 -2.43 8.94 -8.81
N TRP A 183 -2.95 10.15 -8.76
CA TRP A 183 -2.15 11.37 -8.81
C TRP A 183 -1.14 11.49 -7.67
N ALA A 184 -1.59 11.31 -6.44
CA ALA A 184 -0.74 11.43 -5.25
C ALA A 184 0.29 10.29 -5.11
N GLY A 185 -0.11 9.06 -5.51
CA GLY A 185 0.74 7.87 -5.40
C GLY A 185 1.76 7.70 -6.52
N LEU A 186 1.56 8.37 -7.66
CA LEU A 186 2.41 8.18 -8.83
C LEU A 186 3.88 8.56 -8.56
N GLY A 187 4.13 9.64 -7.82
CA GLY A 187 5.47 10.17 -7.57
C GLY A 187 6.40 9.18 -6.86
N PHE A 188 5.90 8.51 -5.83
CA PHE A 188 6.67 7.50 -5.09
C PHE A 188 7.07 6.31 -5.98
N ASN A 189 6.14 5.79 -6.76
CA ASN A 189 6.41 4.69 -7.69
C ASN A 189 7.40 5.10 -8.79
N VAL A 190 7.25 6.31 -9.33
CA VAL A 190 8.18 6.87 -10.32
C VAL A 190 9.59 7.00 -9.75
N LEU A 191 9.73 7.38 -8.47
CA LEU A 191 11.04 7.44 -7.80
C LEU A 191 11.71 6.08 -7.74
N LEU A 192 11.01 5.09 -7.21
CA LEU A 192 11.54 3.73 -7.07
C LEU A 192 11.98 3.14 -8.42
N LEU A 193 11.11 3.24 -9.41
CA LEU A 193 11.36 2.69 -10.75
C LEU A 193 12.45 3.46 -11.51
N SER A 194 12.49 4.80 -11.39
CA SER A 194 13.58 5.61 -11.98
C SER A 194 14.93 5.25 -11.35
N GLY A 195 14.96 4.98 -10.04
CA GLY A 195 16.15 4.49 -9.35
C GLY A 195 16.60 3.11 -9.83
N ALA A 196 15.66 2.21 -10.13
CA ALA A 196 15.96 0.90 -10.68
C ALA A 196 16.51 0.99 -12.12
N ILE A 197 15.83 1.75 -12.98
CA ILE A 197 16.28 1.97 -14.37
C ILE A 197 17.66 2.64 -14.41
N GLY A 198 17.92 3.60 -13.51
CA GLY A 198 19.20 4.32 -13.42
C GLY A 198 20.41 3.46 -13.02
N ARG A 199 20.20 2.25 -12.52
CA ARG A 199 21.27 1.29 -12.18
C ARG A 199 21.62 0.36 -13.34
N LEU A 200 20.81 0.32 -14.39
CA LEU A 200 21.09 -0.51 -15.55
C LEU A 200 22.33 -0.01 -16.28
N PRO A 201 23.21 -0.92 -16.80
CA PRO A 201 24.37 -0.54 -17.59
C PRO A 201 23.97 0.30 -18.80
N ILE A 202 24.65 1.43 -19.01
CA ILE A 202 24.35 2.34 -20.11
C ILE A 202 24.55 1.69 -21.47
N ASP A 203 25.49 0.75 -21.56
CA ASP A 203 25.85 0.02 -22.76
C ASP A 203 24.63 -0.70 -23.38
N LEU A 204 23.71 -1.21 -22.55
CA LEU A 204 22.48 -1.85 -23.03
C LEU A 204 21.62 -0.89 -23.87
N PHE A 205 21.56 0.37 -23.47
CA PHE A 205 20.80 1.40 -24.18
C PHE A 205 21.53 1.89 -25.44
N GLU A 206 22.87 1.88 -25.42
CA GLU A 206 23.69 2.21 -26.57
C GLU A 206 23.56 1.12 -27.64
N TYR A 207 23.67 -0.16 -27.28
CA TYR A 207 23.41 -1.29 -28.19
C TYR A 207 22.02 -1.22 -28.80
N SER A 208 20.99 -1.03 -27.95
CA SER A 208 19.60 -0.89 -28.39
C SER A 208 19.43 0.23 -29.43
N LYS A 209 20.13 1.35 -29.24
CA LYS A 209 20.13 2.49 -30.17
C LYS A 209 20.86 2.18 -31.47
N LEU A 210 22.00 1.46 -31.43
CA LEU A 210 22.76 1.07 -32.61
C LEU A 210 21.98 0.10 -33.50
N GLU A 211 21.20 -0.81 -32.87
CA GLU A 211 20.30 -1.73 -33.57
C GLU A 211 19.00 -1.07 -34.07
N GLY A 212 18.79 0.22 -33.79
CA GLY A 212 17.58 0.93 -34.21
C GLY A 212 16.31 0.43 -33.51
N THR A 213 16.43 -0.18 -32.31
CA THR A 213 15.31 -0.73 -31.57
C THR A 213 14.32 0.39 -31.16
N PRO A 214 13.01 0.28 -31.49
CA PRO A 214 12.03 1.29 -31.09
C PRO A 214 11.83 1.31 -29.58
N MET A 215 11.53 2.49 -29.01
CA MET A 215 11.43 2.72 -27.57
C MET A 215 10.52 1.72 -26.83
N MET A 216 9.37 1.36 -27.40
CA MET A 216 8.46 0.40 -26.76
C MET A 216 9.06 -1.01 -26.73
N LYS A 217 9.75 -1.44 -27.80
CA LYS A 217 10.43 -2.72 -27.83
C LYS A 217 11.59 -2.76 -26.82
N GLU A 218 12.34 -1.66 -26.66
CA GLU A 218 13.37 -1.52 -25.64
C GLU A 218 12.75 -1.58 -24.23
N LEU A 219 11.64 -0.87 -23.98
CA LEU A 219 10.96 -0.88 -22.68
C LEU A 219 10.51 -2.29 -22.29
N PHE A 220 9.76 -2.96 -23.17
CA PHE A 220 9.17 -4.27 -22.84
C PHE A 220 10.18 -5.43 -22.96
N GLY A 221 11.15 -5.36 -23.85
CA GLY A 221 12.11 -6.43 -24.11
C GLY A 221 13.39 -6.35 -23.28
N ILE A 222 13.78 -5.16 -22.81
CA ILE A 222 15.04 -4.95 -22.07
C ILE A 222 14.75 -4.40 -20.68
N VAL A 223 14.11 -3.25 -20.60
CA VAL A 223 14.00 -2.52 -19.32
C VAL A 223 13.12 -3.25 -18.31
N ILE A 224 11.89 -3.61 -18.69
CA ILE A 224 10.95 -4.29 -17.76
C ILE A 224 11.51 -5.62 -17.23
N PRO A 225 12.08 -6.52 -18.06
CA PRO A 225 12.69 -7.74 -17.53
C PRO A 225 13.81 -7.47 -16.51
N LEU A 226 14.67 -6.50 -16.78
CA LEU A 226 15.82 -6.18 -15.92
C LEU A 226 15.44 -5.49 -14.60
N ILE A 227 14.37 -4.70 -14.58
CA ILE A 227 13.87 -4.07 -13.33
C ILE A 227 12.73 -4.87 -12.70
N TRP A 228 12.47 -6.10 -13.16
CA TRP A 228 11.36 -6.93 -12.71
C TRP A 228 11.33 -7.14 -11.18
N PRO A 229 12.44 -7.36 -10.48
CA PRO A 229 12.43 -7.47 -9.01
C PRO A 229 11.86 -6.22 -8.33
N THR A 230 12.16 -5.01 -8.88
CA THR A 230 11.61 -3.76 -8.36
C THR A 230 10.12 -3.62 -8.69
N ILE A 231 9.70 -4.04 -9.89
CA ILE A 231 8.28 -4.07 -10.27
C ILE A 231 7.51 -5.03 -9.35
N THR A 232 8.02 -6.23 -9.12
CA THR A 232 7.43 -7.21 -8.20
C THR A 232 7.27 -6.64 -6.80
N THR A 233 8.31 -6.01 -6.25
CA THR A 233 8.25 -5.38 -4.94
C THR A 233 7.19 -4.27 -4.90
N THR A 234 7.15 -3.41 -5.91
CA THR A 234 6.17 -2.32 -5.98
C THR A 234 4.75 -2.86 -6.14
N PHE A 235 4.57 -3.92 -6.93
CA PHE A 235 3.28 -4.60 -7.08
C PHE A 235 2.81 -5.20 -5.74
N LEU A 236 3.68 -5.88 -5.02
CA LEU A 236 3.35 -6.45 -3.70
C LEU A 236 2.98 -5.36 -2.69
N LEU A 237 3.69 -4.21 -2.69
CA LEU A 237 3.30 -3.04 -1.90
C LEU A 237 1.92 -2.51 -2.31
N GLY A 238 1.62 -2.49 -3.61
CA GLY A 238 0.30 -2.13 -4.12
C GLY A 238 -0.82 -3.07 -3.65
N LEU A 239 -0.56 -4.38 -3.49
CA LEU A 239 -1.54 -5.32 -2.91
C LEU A 239 -1.89 -4.96 -1.47
N THR A 240 -0.95 -4.47 -0.68
CA THR A 240 -1.21 -4.07 0.71
C THR A 240 -2.08 -2.82 0.84
N SER A 241 -2.31 -2.07 -0.25
CA SER A 241 -3.17 -0.88 -0.24
C SER A 241 -4.61 -1.16 0.21
N VAL A 242 -5.08 -2.41 0.09
CA VAL A 242 -6.37 -2.87 0.65
C VAL A 242 -6.50 -2.51 2.13
N PHE A 243 -5.39 -2.56 2.89
CA PHE A 243 -5.36 -2.32 4.33
C PHE A 243 -4.82 -0.95 4.74
N ASN A 244 -4.23 -0.18 3.81
CA ASN A 244 -3.50 1.04 4.16
C ASN A 244 -4.25 2.32 3.81
N VAL A 245 -5.24 2.27 2.92
CA VAL A 245 -5.99 3.46 2.48
C VAL A 245 -7.04 3.82 3.52
N MET A 246 -6.72 4.81 4.37
CA MET A 246 -7.60 5.33 5.41
C MET A 246 -7.74 6.85 5.35
N LEU A 247 -6.61 7.56 5.33
CA LEU A 247 -6.59 9.02 5.42
C LEU A 247 -7.20 9.70 4.19
N GLN A 248 -7.06 9.11 3.02
CA GLN A 248 -7.57 9.65 1.76
C GLN A 248 -9.10 9.83 1.80
N PRO A 249 -9.91 8.75 1.99
CA PRO A 249 -11.36 8.92 2.11
C PRO A 249 -11.75 9.72 3.34
N MET A 250 -11.02 9.59 4.45
CA MET A 250 -11.30 10.31 5.68
C MET A 250 -11.15 11.84 5.54
N MET A 251 -10.16 12.31 4.75
CA MET A 251 -9.92 13.75 4.56
C MET A 251 -10.75 14.33 3.42
N ILE A 252 -10.94 13.59 2.34
CA ILE A 252 -11.66 14.08 1.16
C ILE A 252 -13.17 13.95 1.34
N MET A 253 -13.64 12.83 1.92
CA MET A 253 -15.07 12.48 2.06
C MET A 253 -15.43 12.02 3.48
N PRO A 254 -15.21 12.83 4.53
CA PRO A 254 -15.34 12.42 5.94
C PRO A 254 -16.74 11.91 6.31
N ASN A 255 -17.76 12.42 5.65
CA ASN A 255 -19.18 12.14 5.98
C ASN A 255 -19.83 11.12 5.02
N ASP A 256 -19.12 10.60 4.02
CA ASP A 256 -19.67 9.62 3.10
C ASP A 256 -19.38 8.18 3.57
N ALA A 257 -20.36 7.59 4.25
CA ALA A 257 -20.28 6.20 4.71
C ALA A 257 -20.09 5.19 3.55
N LYS A 258 -20.46 5.56 2.31
CA LYS A 258 -20.35 4.67 1.14
C LYS A 258 -18.93 4.59 0.58
N THR A 259 -18.06 5.53 0.89
CA THR A 259 -16.65 5.54 0.46
C THR A 259 -15.69 4.93 1.49
N GLN A 260 -16.21 4.40 2.59
CA GLN A 260 -15.39 3.77 3.61
C GLN A 260 -14.55 2.61 3.06
N THR A 261 -13.33 2.52 3.57
CA THR A 261 -12.41 1.40 3.36
C THR A 261 -12.30 0.52 4.60
N ILE A 262 -11.68 -0.64 4.47
CA ILE A 262 -11.39 -1.54 5.60
C ILE A 262 -10.63 -0.80 6.70
N ALA A 263 -9.54 -0.11 6.34
CA ALA A 263 -8.72 0.64 7.30
C ALA A 263 -9.51 1.76 8.00
N MET A 264 -10.33 2.51 7.25
CA MET A 264 -11.17 3.58 7.81
C MET A 264 -12.24 3.02 8.75
N ARG A 265 -12.86 1.88 8.41
CA ARG A 265 -13.83 1.21 9.28
C ARG A 265 -13.18 0.75 10.58
N ILE A 266 -12.01 0.09 10.50
CA ILE A 266 -11.25 -0.34 11.68
C ILE A 266 -10.96 0.87 12.58
N TYR A 267 -10.45 1.96 12.01
CA TYR A 267 -10.14 3.18 12.75
C TYR A 267 -11.38 3.78 13.44
N ASN A 268 -12.47 3.97 12.70
CA ASN A 268 -13.70 4.55 13.23
C ASN A 268 -14.31 3.68 14.34
N SER A 269 -14.26 2.36 14.19
CA SER A 269 -14.80 1.45 15.19
C SER A 269 -13.95 1.43 16.46
N ILE A 270 -12.62 1.52 16.36
CA ILE A 270 -11.74 1.61 17.54
C ILE A 270 -11.96 2.94 18.28
N SER A 271 -12.13 4.04 17.54
CA SER A 271 -12.25 5.38 18.10
C SER A 271 -13.60 5.64 18.77
N ASN A 272 -14.68 5.09 18.23
CA ASN A 272 -16.06 5.45 18.59
C ASN A 272 -16.84 4.34 19.30
N SER A 273 -16.24 3.15 19.52
CA SER A 273 -16.97 1.98 20.01
C SER A 273 -16.60 1.57 21.42
N ASP A 274 -17.50 0.83 22.04
CA ASP A 274 -17.29 0.14 23.32
C ASP A 274 -16.29 -1.04 23.17
N THR A 275 -15.92 -1.64 24.29
CA THR A 275 -14.93 -2.72 24.32
C THR A 275 -15.35 -3.95 23.52
N SER A 276 -16.65 -4.27 23.47
CA SER A 276 -17.17 -5.42 22.70
C SER A 276 -17.02 -5.22 21.21
N SER A 277 -17.39 -4.05 20.70
CA SER A 277 -17.26 -3.70 19.28
C SER A 277 -15.79 -3.63 18.82
N ARG A 278 -14.88 -3.23 19.73
CA ARG A 278 -13.43 -3.27 19.46
C ARG A 278 -12.94 -4.70 19.20
N VAL A 279 -13.42 -5.68 19.97
CA VAL A 279 -13.05 -7.10 19.77
C VAL A 279 -13.52 -7.60 18.41
N GLU A 280 -14.75 -7.25 18.00
CA GLU A 280 -15.28 -7.60 16.68
C GLU A 280 -14.38 -7.06 15.55
N VAL A 281 -13.96 -5.79 15.67
CA VAL A 281 -13.11 -5.13 14.66
C VAL A 281 -11.70 -5.71 14.62
N ILE A 282 -11.10 -6.05 15.78
CA ILE A 282 -9.80 -6.72 15.82
C ILE A 282 -9.91 -8.11 15.15
N THR A 283 -10.99 -8.85 15.45
CA THR A 283 -11.27 -10.15 14.82
C THR A 283 -11.45 -10.02 13.31
N PHE A 284 -12.16 -9.01 12.85
CA PHE A 284 -12.33 -8.69 11.43
C PHE A 284 -10.99 -8.41 10.74
N GLY A 285 -10.15 -7.55 11.32
CA GLY A 285 -8.83 -7.24 10.78
C GLY A 285 -7.93 -8.48 10.71
N LEU A 286 -7.95 -9.32 11.74
CA LEU A 286 -7.17 -10.56 11.77
C LEU A 286 -7.67 -11.57 10.73
N LEU A 287 -8.99 -11.76 10.62
CA LEU A 287 -9.59 -12.65 9.62
C LEU A 287 -9.20 -12.24 8.19
N LEU A 288 -9.33 -10.95 7.87
CA LEU A 288 -8.95 -10.44 6.55
C LEU A 288 -7.43 -10.58 6.29
N SER A 289 -6.60 -10.40 7.30
CA SER A 289 -5.15 -10.60 7.17
C SER A 289 -4.81 -12.06 6.85
N PHE A 290 -5.49 -13.01 7.50
CA PHE A 290 -5.36 -14.43 7.20
C PHE A 290 -5.81 -14.80 5.79
N LEU A 291 -6.85 -14.15 5.28
CA LEU A 291 -7.33 -14.37 3.90
C LEU A 291 -6.40 -13.73 2.86
N ALA A 292 -5.84 -12.56 3.17
CA ALA A 292 -4.96 -11.84 2.24
C ALA A 292 -3.55 -12.43 2.15
N LEU A 293 -3.03 -12.99 3.23
CA LEU A 293 -1.66 -13.50 3.29
C LEU A 293 -1.38 -14.60 2.23
N PRO A 294 -2.20 -15.66 2.09
CA PRO A 294 -1.99 -16.64 1.03
C PRO A 294 -2.05 -16.03 -0.37
N PHE A 295 -2.94 -15.06 -0.58
CA PHE A 295 -3.06 -14.37 -1.86
C PHE A 295 -1.80 -13.57 -2.21
N ILE A 296 -1.24 -12.82 -1.24
CA ILE A 296 0.00 -12.06 -1.41
C ILE A 296 1.19 -13.00 -1.66
N LEU A 297 1.30 -14.11 -0.91
CA LEU A 297 2.35 -15.11 -1.09
C LEU A 297 2.25 -15.79 -2.46
N LEU A 298 1.04 -16.12 -2.91
CA LEU A 298 0.79 -16.69 -4.23
C LEU A 298 1.18 -15.70 -5.34
N ALA A 299 0.76 -14.44 -5.21
CA ALA A 299 1.13 -13.39 -6.15
C ALA A 299 2.65 -13.22 -6.23
N ARG A 300 3.34 -13.20 -5.10
CA ARG A 300 4.80 -13.17 -5.03
C ARG A 300 5.42 -14.36 -5.76
N PHE A 301 4.99 -15.57 -5.45
CA PHE A 301 5.51 -16.79 -6.07
C PHE A 301 5.31 -16.80 -7.60
N ILE A 302 4.17 -16.30 -8.10
CA ILE A 302 3.89 -16.22 -9.54
C ILE A 302 4.81 -15.17 -10.17
N LEU A 303 4.92 -13.98 -9.58
CA LEU A 303 5.71 -12.87 -10.14
C LEU A 303 7.20 -13.19 -10.17
N GLU A 304 7.75 -13.84 -9.15
CA GLU A 304 9.16 -14.27 -9.11
C GLU A 304 9.49 -15.35 -10.16
N LYS A 305 8.48 -16.06 -10.70
CA LYS A 305 8.68 -17.05 -11.77
C LYS A 305 8.64 -16.47 -13.19
N ILE A 306 8.12 -15.26 -13.38
CA ILE A 306 7.95 -14.67 -14.72
C ILE A 306 9.30 -14.32 -15.35
N PHE A 307 10.19 -13.71 -14.56
CA PHE A 307 11.56 -13.44 -14.97
C PHE A 307 12.52 -13.90 -13.88
N ALA A 308 13.61 -14.57 -14.28
CA ALA A 308 14.68 -14.95 -13.36
C ALA A 308 15.37 -13.67 -12.82
N ASP A 309 15.77 -13.69 -11.55
CA ASP A 309 16.57 -12.62 -10.98
C ASP A 309 17.89 -12.51 -11.76
N VAL A 310 18.13 -11.33 -12.31
CA VAL A 310 19.40 -10.99 -12.96
C VAL A 310 20.20 -10.17 -11.96
N GLU A 311 21.22 -10.76 -11.37
CA GLU A 311 22.21 -10.05 -10.57
C GLU A 311 23.20 -9.34 -11.50
N PHE A 312 23.37 -8.01 -11.31
CA PHE A 312 24.35 -7.18 -12.03
C PHE A 312 25.50 -6.78 -11.11
#